data_bf3cc176f86c84bb015a5dfbf6de68aa
#
_entry.id   bf3cc176f86c84bb015a5dfbf6de68aa
#
_cell.length_a   1.000
_cell.length_b   1.000
_cell.length_c   1.000
_cell.angle_alpha   90.00
_cell.angle_beta   90.00
_cell.angle_gamma   90.00
#
_symmetry.space_group_name_H-M   'P 1'
#
loop_
_entity.id
_entity.type
_entity.pdbx_description
1 polymer ?
#
loop_
_entity_poly.entity_id
_entity_poly.type
_entity_poly.pdbx_seq_one_letter_code
_entity_poly.pdbx_strand_id
1 'polypeptide(L)'
;MMMAAALLSVVMACNENNKPNNTSIDMNGKENVKEVAGRRNFGAQHPVMTPQPCIMIATYDEDQVPDVMMAAWGGQCDYNKITFELGAHKTTENIKRKKAFTVSFATEDDMAESDYFGLVSGNKVPDKVKRAGFTVTPSPNVDAPIVNEYKLTLECHAVEIDENADGGTRVVGEVVNWSADESILNADGKVDLVKLRPIIFDSSALI
;
A
#
# COMPACT_ATOMS: atom_id res chain seq x y z
N MET A 1 30.23 -33.03 -16.29
CA MET A 1 30.55 -32.29 -15.05
C MET A 1 29.22 -31.77 -14.49
N MET A 2 28.62 -32.54 -13.57
CA MET A 2 27.33 -32.21 -12.95
C MET A 2 27.59 -31.38 -11.70
N MET A 3 27.06 -30.15 -11.67
CA MET A 3 27.01 -29.34 -10.44
C MET A 3 25.73 -29.69 -9.70
N ALA A 4 25.87 -30.27 -8.53
CA ALA A 4 24.76 -30.52 -7.60
C ALA A 4 24.42 -29.22 -6.86
N ALA A 5 23.17 -28.78 -7.01
CA ALA A 5 22.59 -27.70 -6.20
C ALA A 5 22.20 -28.27 -4.82
N ALA A 6 22.84 -27.79 -3.76
CA ALA A 6 22.48 -28.14 -2.40
C ALA A 6 21.26 -27.32 -1.98
N LEU A 7 20.09 -27.96 -1.83
CA LEU A 7 18.93 -27.41 -1.13
C LEU A 7 19.24 -27.33 0.37
N LEU A 8 19.33 -26.14 0.90
CA LEU A 8 19.39 -25.90 2.34
C LEU A 8 17.95 -25.90 2.89
N SER A 9 17.49 -27.05 3.40
CA SER A 9 16.23 -27.14 4.14
C SER A 9 16.44 -26.58 5.55
N VAL A 10 15.87 -25.41 5.82
CA VAL A 10 15.77 -24.88 7.19
C VAL A 10 14.69 -25.67 7.90
N VAL A 11 15.07 -26.62 8.74
CA VAL A 11 14.16 -27.28 9.68
C VAL A 11 13.95 -26.32 10.85
N MET A 12 12.76 -25.70 10.92
CA MET A 12 12.30 -25.02 12.13
C MET A 12 12.00 -26.10 13.19
N ALA A 13 12.90 -26.26 14.15
CA ALA A 13 12.60 -27.02 15.37
C ALA A 13 11.59 -26.22 16.21
N CYS A 14 10.35 -26.70 16.29
CA CYS A 14 9.39 -26.23 17.28
C CYS A 14 9.91 -26.63 18.66
N ASN A 15 10.37 -25.64 19.44
CA ASN A 15 10.74 -25.84 20.83
C ASN A 15 9.47 -25.79 21.69
N GLU A 16 9.03 -26.94 22.20
CA GLU A 16 7.86 -27.10 23.07
C GLU A 16 8.12 -26.59 24.50
N ASN A 17 8.50 -25.35 24.68
CA ASN A 17 8.58 -24.70 25.99
C ASN A 17 8.03 -23.27 25.95
N ASN A 18 6.89 -23.06 25.27
CA ASN A 18 6.16 -21.81 25.36
C ASN A 18 5.12 -21.90 26.49
N LYS A 19 5.55 -21.66 27.74
CA LYS A 19 4.61 -21.22 28.78
C LYS A 19 3.98 -19.93 28.27
N PRO A 20 2.63 -19.77 28.40
CA PRO A 20 1.99 -18.52 28.03
C PRO A 20 2.68 -17.40 28.82
N ASN A 21 3.25 -16.45 28.10
CA ASN A 21 3.72 -15.21 28.70
C ASN A 21 2.50 -14.53 29.33
N ASN A 22 2.42 -14.57 30.66
CA ASN A 22 1.43 -13.84 31.42
C ASN A 22 1.84 -12.35 31.32
N THR A 23 1.45 -11.70 30.23
CA THR A 23 1.58 -10.25 30.08
C THR A 23 0.57 -9.64 31.05
N SER A 24 1.04 -9.16 32.19
CA SER A 24 0.22 -8.39 33.13
C SER A 24 -0.08 -7.03 32.48
N ILE A 25 -1.34 -6.83 32.11
CA ILE A 25 -1.86 -5.54 31.67
C ILE A 25 -2.08 -4.70 32.94
N ASP A 26 -1.55 -3.49 32.99
CA ASP A 26 -1.80 -2.56 34.09
C ASP A 26 -3.26 -2.06 34.08
N MET A 27 -3.72 -1.41 35.17
CA MET A 27 -5.08 -0.91 35.32
C MET A 27 -5.46 0.18 34.28
N ASN A 28 -4.52 0.63 33.44
CA ASN A 28 -4.72 1.59 32.36
C ASN A 28 -4.64 0.91 30.96
N GLY A 29 -4.63 -0.43 30.90
CA GLY A 29 -4.55 -1.18 29.64
C GLY A 29 -3.17 -1.15 28.96
N LYS A 30 -2.11 -0.75 29.68
CA LYS A 30 -0.73 -0.76 29.17
C LYS A 30 -0.07 -2.11 29.48
N GLU A 31 0.42 -2.77 28.47
CA GLU A 31 1.32 -3.89 28.63
C GLU A 31 2.60 -3.43 29.36
N ASN A 32 3.11 -4.24 30.29
CA ASN A 32 4.40 -4.01 30.94
C ASN A 32 5.53 -4.19 29.91
N VAL A 33 5.80 -3.13 29.16
CA VAL A 33 6.90 -3.08 28.20
C VAL A 33 8.21 -2.97 28.99
N LYS A 34 9.12 -3.94 28.82
CA LYS A 34 10.43 -3.89 29.47
C LYS A 34 11.25 -2.72 28.91
N GLU A 35 11.85 -1.95 29.81
CA GLU A 35 12.70 -0.83 29.42
C GLU A 35 14.03 -1.30 28.81
N VAL A 36 14.47 -0.59 27.78
CA VAL A 36 15.78 -0.76 27.15
C VAL A 36 16.61 0.48 27.45
N ALA A 37 17.79 0.27 28.05
CA ALA A 37 18.67 1.37 28.44
C ALA A 37 18.99 2.29 27.23
N GLY A 38 18.86 3.60 27.44
CA GLY A 38 19.10 4.63 26.41
C GLY A 38 18.01 4.74 25.34
N ARG A 39 16.85 4.08 25.52
CA ARG A 39 15.71 4.16 24.59
C ARG A 39 14.46 4.63 25.33
N ARG A 40 13.63 5.41 24.64
CA ARG A 40 12.29 5.76 25.12
C ARG A 40 11.30 4.73 24.62
N ASN A 41 10.48 4.18 25.52
CA ASN A 41 9.40 3.27 25.15
C ASN A 41 8.13 4.06 24.80
N PHE A 42 7.45 3.66 23.71
CA PHE A 42 6.21 4.28 23.25
C PHE A 42 5.00 3.33 23.39
N GLY A 43 5.21 2.07 23.83
CA GLY A 43 4.15 1.05 23.87
C GLY A 43 3.81 0.53 22.49
N ALA A 44 2.60 -0.04 22.34
CA ALA A 44 2.12 -0.64 21.10
C ALA A 44 1.30 0.31 20.22
N GLN A 45 0.99 1.53 20.72
CA GLN A 45 0.15 2.47 19.98
C GLN A 45 0.96 3.25 18.96
N HIS A 46 0.40 3.41 17.75
CA HIS A 46 0.97 4.23 16.66
C HIS A 46 2.46 3.93 16.37
N PRO A 47 2.83 2.66 16.08
CA PRO A 47 4.20 2.36 15.75
C PRO A 47 4.58 3.05 14.44
N VAL A 48 5.80 3.61 14.39
CA VAL A 48 6.33 4.24 13.19
C VAL A 48 7.10 3.19 12.39
N MET A 49 6.48 2.71 11.32
CA MET A 49 7.17 1.88 10.32
C MET A 49 7.52 2.74 9.11
N THR A 50 8.79 3.06 8.95
CA THR A 50 9.25 3.98 7.90
C THR A 50 10.46 3.40 7.15
N PRO A 51 10.65 3.71 5.87
CA PRO A 51 9.80 4.57 5.02
C PRO A 51 8.55 3.86 4.52
N GLN A 52 7.38 4.51 4.63
CA GLN A 52 6.14 4.05 3.98
C GLN A 52 5.81 4.97 2.80
N PRO A 53 5.53 4.43 1.61
CA PRO A 53 5.14 5.25 0.47
C PRO A 53 3.72 5.80 0.65
N CYS A 54 3.43 6.96 0.07
CA CYS A 54 2.08 7.39 -0.20
C CYS A 54 1.57 6.66 -1.45
N ILE A 55 0.71 5.67 -1.25
CA ILE A 55 0.19 4.79 -2.30
C ILE A 55 -1.09 5.41 -2.88
N MET A 56 -1.14 5.57 -4.21
CA MET A 56 -2.30 6.07 -4.93
C MET A 56 -3.00 4.91 -5.61
N ILE A 57 -4.19 4.55 -5.12
CA ILE A 57 -4.98 3.43 -5.65
C ILE A 57 -6.07 3.97 -6.54
N ALA A 58 -6.09 3.53 -7.81
CA ALA A 58 -7.09 3.96 -8.78
C ALA A 58 -7.96 2.78 -9.25
N THR A 59 -9.25 3.03 -9.39
CA THR A 59 -10.27 2.05 -9.76
C THR A 59 -11.33 2.68 -10.65
N TYR A 60 -12.05 1.86 -11.40
CA TYR A 60 -13.34 2.25 -11.99
C TYR A 60 -14.50 1.79 -11.11
N ASP A 61 -15.55 2.59 -11.03
CA ASP A 61 -16.84 2.15 -10.51
C ASP A 61 -17.64 1.38 -11.58
N GLU A 62 -18.91 1.06 -11.29
CA GLU A 62 -19.78 0.33 -12.21
C GLU A 62 -20.09 1.10 -13.51
N ASP A 63 -20.08 2.43 -13.44
CA ASP A 63 -20.34 3.33 -14.57
C ASP A 63 -19.04 3.75 -15.28
N GLN A 64 -17.91 3.09 -14.99
CA GLN A 64 -16.58 3.42 -15.53
C GLN A 64 -16.11 4.83 -15.13
N VAL A 65 -16.61 5.38 -14.02
CA VAL A 65 -16.11 6.64 -13.47
C VAL A 65 -14.85 6.36 -12.65
N PRO A 66 -13.73 7.05 -12.94
CA PRO A 66 -12.49 6.82 -12.22
C PRO A 66 -12.56 7.37 -10.79
N ASP A 67 -12.05 6.60 -9.83
CA ASP A 67 -11.84 7.00 -8.45
C ASP A 67 -10.39 6.74 -8.06
N VAL A 68 -9.79 7.69 -7.35
CA VAL A 68 -8.41 7.61 -6.85
C VAL A 68 -8.42 7.90 -5.36
N MET A 69 -7.75 7.09 -4.56
CA MET A 69 -7.55 7.36 -3.14
C MET A 69 -6.09 7.25 -2.75
N MET A 70 -5.69 7.95 -1.71
CA MET A 70 -4.39 7.77 -1.07
C MET A 70 -4.50 6.74 0.06
N ALA A 71 -3.52 5.83 0.12
CA ALA A 71 -3.33 4.89 1.20
C ALA A 71 -1.84 4.88 1.62
N ALA A 72 -1.57 4.51 2.89
CA ALA A 72 -0.23 4.43 3.41
C ALA A 72 0.08 3.07 4.06
N TRP A 73 -0.95 2.32 4.43
CA TRP A 73 -0.75 1.04 5.11
C TRP A 73 -0.73 -0.11 4.11
N GLY A 74 0.46 -0.32 3.51
CA GLY A 74 0.67 -1.36 2.53
C GLY A 74 2.10 -1.45 2.06
N GLY A 75 2.36 -2.44 1.23
CA GLY A 75 3.67 -2.69 0.66
C GLY A 75 3.74 -3.97 -0.14
N GLN A 76 4.93 -4.28 -0.63
CA GLN A 76 5.20 -5.54 -1.31
C GLN A 76 5.20 -6.70 -0.30
N CYS A 77 4.42 -7.74 -0.55
CA CYS A 77 4.28 -8.90 0.33
C CYS A 77 4.77 -10.21 -0.29
N ASP A 78 5.05 -10.23 -1.59
CA ASP A 78 5.64 -11.35 -2.31
C ASP A 78 6.39 -10.83 -3.55
N TYR A 79 6.97 -11.71 -4.34
CA TYR A 79 7.75 -11.36 -5.54
C TYR A 79 6.99 -10.46 -6.52
N ASN A 80 5.71 -10.78 -6.78
CA ASN A 80 4.82 -10.02 -7.67
C ASN A 80 3.49 -9.64 -6.98
N LYS A 81 3.46 -9.59 -5.64
CA LYS A 81 2.26 -9.24 -4.91
C LYS A 81 2.48 -8.06 -3.97
N ILE A 82 1.43 -7.25 -3.86
CA ILE A 82 1.34 -6.14 -2.93
C ILE A 82 0.12 -6.34 -2.03
N THR A 83 0.16 -5.79 -0.83
CA THR A 83 -0.97 -5.85 0.11
C THR A 83 -1.19 -4.48 0.74
N PHE A 84 -2.43 -4.19 1.11
CA PHE A 84 -2.78 -3.01 1.89
C PHE A 84 -4.07 -3.23 2.67
N GLU A 85 -4.20 -2.46 3.75
CA GLU A 85 -5.41 -2.39 4.57
C GLU A 85 -6.19 -1.14 4.20
N LEU A 86 -7.47 -1.31 3.91
CA LEU A 86 -8.39 -0.25 3.51
C LEU A 86 -9.59 -0.21 4.46
N GLY A 87 -10.08 0.99 4.73
CA GLY A 87 -11.37 1.20 5.37
C GLY A 87 -12.54 1.08 4.37
N ALA A 88 -13.73 1.46 4.83
CA ALA A 88 -14.94 1.50 4.00
C ALA A 88 -14.90 2.74 3.06
N HIS A 89 -14.29 2.59 1.91
CA HIS A 89 -14.14 3.62 0.88
C HIS A 89 -14.80 3.20 -0.43
N LYS A 90 -15.09 4.17 -1.32
CA LYS A 90 -15.55 3.89 -2.69
C LYS A 90 -14.57 2.98 -3.43
N THR A 91 -13.28 3.26 -3.31
CA THR A 91 -12.20 2.46 -3.91
C THR A 91 -12.24 1.00 -3.43
N THR A 92 -12.47 0.76 -2.13
CA THR A 92 -12.59 -0.59 -1.55
C THR A 92 -13.75 -1.36 -2.18
N GLU A 93 -14.92 -0.73 -2.30
CA GLU A 93 -16.08 -1.35 -2.95
C GLU A 93 -15.86 -1.59 -4.44
N ASN A 94 -15.18 -0.70 -5.13
CA ASN A 94 -14.80 -0.89 -6.53
C ASN A 94 -13.86 -2.09 -6.69
N ILE A 95 -12.84 -2.24 -5.83
CA ILE A 95 -11.93 -3.40 -5.84
C ILE A 95 -12.71 -4.70 -5.59
N LYS A 96 -13.63 -4.71 -4.61
CA LYS A 96 -14.46 -5.89 -4.34
C LYS A 96 -15.28 -6.31 -5.55
N ARG A 97 -15.78 -5.34 -6.32
CA ARG A 97 -16.62 -5.57 -7.51
C ARG A 97 -15.82 -5.95 -8.74
N LYS A 98 -14.82 -5.13 -9.08
CA LYS A 98 -14.06 -5.24 -10.33
C LYS A 98 -12.89 -6.23 -10.24
N LYS A 99 -12.40 -6.51 -9.03
CA LYS A 99 -11.19 -7.32 -8.80
C LYS A 99 -9.95 -6.78 -9.53
N ALA A 100 -9.95 -5.50 -9.86
CA ALA A 100 -8.93 -4.83 -10.63
C ALA A 100 -8.68 -3.42 -10.11
N PHE A 101 -7.42 -3.01 -10.09
CA PHE A 101 -7.00 -1.69 -9.65
C PHE A 101 -5.60 -1.38 -10.18
N THR A 102 -5.23 -0.10 -10.19
CA THR A 102 -3.84 0.31 -10.36
C THR A 102 -3.30 0.94 -9.09
N VAL A 103 -1.98 0.88 -8.94
CA VAL A 103 -1.25 1.50 -7.85
C VAL A 103 -0.16 2.38 -8.41
N SER A 104 -0.16 3.64 -8.02
CA SER A 104 0.89 4.60 -8.31
C SER A 104 1.47 5.17 -7.02
N PHE A 105 2.50 6.00 -7.11
CA PHE A 105 3.18 6.57 -5.95
C PHE A 105 3.18 8.08 -6.06
N ALA A 106 2.68 8.74 -5.02
CA ALA A 106 2.72 10.18 -4.94
C ALA A 106 4.17 10.69 -4.87
N THR A 107 4.41 11.79 -5.54
CA THR A 107 5.72 12.43 -5.65
C THR A 107 5.68 13.86 -5.14
N GLU A 108 6.84 14.49 -5.04
CA GLU A 108 6.93 15.92 -4.68
C GLU A 108 6.16 16.80 -5.68
N ASP A 109 6.09 16.39 -6.96
CA ASP A 109 5.49 17.19 -8.03
C ASP A 109 3.95 17.20 -7.97
N ASP A 110 3.32 16.17 -7.38
CA ASP A 110 1.87 15.95 -7.35
C ASP A 110 1.30 15.84 -5.92
N MET A 111 2.04 16.31 -4.93
CA MET A 111 1.71 16.16 -3.51
C MET A 111 0.35 16.75 -3.13
N ALA A 112 -0.01 17.93 -3.64
CA ALA A 112 -1.25 18.61 -3.29
C ALA A 112 -2.48 17.87 -3.83
N GLU A 113 -2.43 17.37 -5.05
CA GLU A 113 -3.50 16.60 -5.69
C GLU A 113 -3.62 15.22 -5.04
N SER A 114 -2.50 14.60 -4.69
CA SER A 114 -2.47 13.33 -3.98
C SER A 114 -3.08 13.45 -2.59
N ASP A 115 -2.79 14.50 -1.83
CA ASP A 115 -3.41 14.79 -0.54
C ASP A 115 -4.93 15.03 -0.70
N TYR A 116 -5.34 15.80 -1.72
CA TYR A 116 -6.75 15.99 -2.05
C TYR A 116 -7.48 14.67 -2.28
N PHE A 117 -6.87 13.69 -2.97
CA PHE A 117 -7.45 12.36 -3.16
C PHE A 117 -7.58 11.55 -1.86
N GLY A 118 -6.71 11.81 -0.88
CA GLY A 118 -6.80 11.24 0.47
C GLY A 118 -7.92 11.84 1.31
N LEU A 119 -8.21 13.14 1.16
CA LEU A 119 -9.18 13.88 1.96
C LEU A 119 -10.61 13.81 1.41
N VAL A 120 -10.77 13.68 0.09
CA VAL A 120 -12.08 13.79 -0.58
C VAL A 120 -12.61 12.42 -0.99
N SER A 121 -13.78 12.07 -0.42
CA SER A 121 -14.48 10.84 -0.77
C SER A 121 -15.09 10.88 -2.18
N GLY A 122 -14.78 9.88 -3.01
CA GLY A 122 -15.40 9.70 -4.33
C GLY A 122 -16.91 9.45 -4.30
N ASN A 123 -17.46 9.02 -3.15
CA ASN A 123 -18.91 8.93 -2.96
C ASN A 123 -19.58 10.30 -2.87
N LYS A 124 -18.86 11.33 -2.38
CA LYS A 124 -19.38 12.71 -2.25
C LYS A 124 -19.03 13.55 -3.49
N VAL A 125 -17.90 13.29 -4.10
CA VAL A 125 -17.37 14.03 -5.26
C VAL A 125 -16.93 13.02 -6.33
N PRO A 126 -17.88 12.50 -7.14
CA PRO A 126 -17.57 11.48 -8.15
C PRO A 126 -16.56 11.94 -9.21
N ASP A 127 -16.52 13.22 -9.52
CA ASP A 127 -15.63 13.84 -10.50
C ASP A 127 -14.32 14.39 -9.90
N LYS A 128 -13.91 13.88 -8.71
CA LYS A 128 -12.73 14.40 -7.99
C LYS A 128 -11.44 14.33 -8.80
N VAL A 129 -11.26 13.32 -9.65
CA VAL A 129 -10.07 13.18 -10.50
C VAL A 129 -9.98 14.35 -11.48
N LYS A 130 -11.09 14.66 -12.16
CA LYS A 130 -11.18 15.81 -13.07
C LYS A 130 -11.01 17.14 -12.33
N ARG A 131 -11.56 17.27 -11.11
CA ARG A 131 -11.42 18.49 -10.29
C ARG A 131 -9.99 18.75 -9.85
N ALA A 132 -9.23 17.69 -9.62
CA ALA A 132 -7.80 17.80 -9.34
C ALA A 132 -6.97 18.19 -10.59
N GLY A 133 -7.59 18.26 -11.77
CA GLY A 133 -6.89 18.52 -13.03
C GLY A 133 -6.21 17.28 -13.60
N PHE A 134 -6.45 16.11 -13.02
CA PHE A 134 -5.83 14.85 -13.45
C PHE A 134 -6.66 14.16 -14.54
N THR A 135 -5.97 13.36 -15.33
CA THR A 135 -6.52 12.60 -16.44
C THR A 135 -6.21 11.11 -16.29
N VAL A 136 -7.03 10.28 -16.93
CA VAL A 136 -6.82 8.83 -16.88
C VAL A 136 -6.85 8.22 -18.27
N THR A 137 -6.11 7.12 -18.44
CA THR A 137 -6.14 6.24 -19.60
C THR A 137 -6.58 4.84 -19.11
N PRO A 138 -7.48 4.14 -19.80
CA PRO A 138 -7.79 2.75 -19.45
C PRO A 138 -6.54 1.87 -19.50
N SER A 139 -6.32 1.04 -18.47
CA SER A 139 -5.24 0.05 -18.51
C SER A 139 -5.52 -0.97 -19.62
N PRO A 140 -4.51 -1.37 -20.40
CA PRO A 140 -4.67 -2.46 -21.38
C PRO A 140 -4.69 -3.85 -20.74
N ASN A 141 -4.31 -3.98 -19.47
CA ASN A 141 -4.09 -5.27 -18.80
C ASN A 141 -5.14 -5.59 -17.73
N VAL A 142 -5.79 -4.57 -17.13
CA VAL A 142 -6.78 -4.73 -16.06
C VAL A 142 -7.94 -3.73 -16.22
N ASP A 143 -9.14 -4.05 -15.71
CA ASP A 143 -10.30 -3.12 -15.75
C ASP A 143 -10.16 -2.02 -14.68
N ALA A 144 -9.11 -1.18 -14.85
CA ALA A 144 -8.80 -0.07 -13.95
C ALA A 144 -8.13 1.08 -14.72
N PRO A 145 -8.20 2.33 -14.22
CA PRO A 145 -7.56 3.47 -14.86
C PRO A 145 -6.07 3.58 -14.50
N ILE A 146 -5.25 3.95 -15.46
CA ILE A 146 -3.91 4.51 -15.24
C ILE A 146 -4.09 6.02 -15.10
N VAL A 147 -3.60 6.61 -14.02
CA VAL A 147 -3.56 8.06 -13.80
C VAL A 147 -2.32 8.60 -14.49
N ASN A 148 -2.52 9.46 -15.49
CA ASN A 148 -1.46 9.84 -16.43
C ASN A 148 -0.37 10.72 -15.80
N GLU A 149 -0.68 11.43 -14.74
CA GLU A 149 0.24 12.34 -14.05
C GLU A 149 1.23 11.60 -13.14
N TYR A 150 0.93 10.36 -12.71
CA TYR A 150 1.86 9.56 -11.93
C TYR A 150 2.88 8.83 -12.81
N LYS A 151 4.15 8.95 -12.47
CA LYS A 151 5.27 8.46 -13.29
C LYS A 151 5.56 6.96 -13.15
N LEU A 152 5.00 6.29 -12.14
CA LEU A 152 5.19 4.86 -11.90
C LEU A 152 3.84 4.23 -11.53
N THR A 153 3.43 3.21 -12.27
CA THR A 153 2.13 2.55 -12.08
C THR A 153 2.27 1.04 -12.13
N LEU A 154 1.65 0.36 -11.16
CA LEU A 154 1.46 -1.09 -11.12
C LEU A 154 0.01 -1.39 -11.52
N GLU A 155 -0.20 -2.40 -12.37
CA GLU A 155 -1.51 -2.87 -12.81
C GLU A 155 -1.80 -4.20 -12.13
N CYS A 156 -2.90 -4.31 -11.39
CA CYS A 156 -3.10 -5.39 -10.44
C CYS A 156 -4.48 -6.04 -10.55
N HIS A 157 -4.51 -7.36 -10.36
CA HIS A 157 -5.72 -8.10 -9.99
C HIS A 157 -5.78 -8.33 -8.48
N ALA A 158 -6.94 -8.10 -7.86
CA ALA A 158 -7.16 -8.49 -6.47
C ALA A 158 -7.35 -10.00 -6.39
N VAL A 159 -6.38 -10.70 -5.78
CA VAL A 159 -6.37 -12.17 -5.64
C VAL A 159 -6.87 -12.64 -4.30
N GLU A 160 -6.76 -11.80 -3.24
CA GLU A 160 -7.34 -12.05 -1.92
C GLU A 160 -8.00 -10.76 -1.44
N ILE A 161 -9.19 -10.90 -0.85
CA ILE A 161 -9.93 -9.79 -0.23
C ILE A 161 -10.56 -10.33 1.04
N ASP A 162 -10.02 -9.93 2.19
CA ASP A 162 -10.47 -10.39 3.49
C ASP A 162 -11.06 -9.21 4.28
N GLU A 163 -12.27 -9.38 4.77
CA GLU A 163 -12.91 -8.40 5.65
C GLU A 163 -12.57 -8.70 7.10
N ASN A 164 -12.06 -7.69 7.80
CA ASN A 164 -11.74 -7.78 9.21
C ASN A 164 -12.99 -7.54 10.06
N ALA A 165 -12.99 -8.05 11.28
CA ALA A 165 -14.13 -7.91 12.21
C ALA A 165 -14.41 -6.44 12.61
N ASP A 166 -13.42 -5.55 12.48
CA ASP A 166 -13.50 -4.11 12.75
C ASP A 166 -13.96 -3.28 11.54
N GLY A 167 -14.28 -3.94 10.41
CA GLY A 167 -14.74 -3.29 9.17
C GLY A 167 -13.62 -2.87 8.23
N GLY A 168 -12.36 -3.17 8.55
CA GLY A 168 -11.23 -3.05 7.60
C GLY A 168 -11.30 -4.12 6.52
N THR A 169 -10.61 -3.88 5.43
CA THR A 169 -10.49 -4.82 4.31
C THR A 169 -9.03 -4.96 3.92
N ARG A 170 -8.47 -6.16 4.11
CA ARG A 170 -7.17 -6.51 3.56
C ARG A 170 -7.32 -6.91 2.11
N VAL A 171 -6.53 -6.28 1.24
CA VAL A 171 -6.46 -6.61 -0.18
C VAL A 171 -5.06 -7.10 -0.50
N VAL A 172 -4.98 -8.23 -1.21
CA VAL A 172 -3.74 -8.68 -1.86
C VAL A 172 -3.92 -8.57 -3.36
N GLY A 173 -3.06 -7.80 -4.00
CA GLY A 173 -3.01 -7.61 -5.44
C GLY A 173 -1.86 -8.36 -6.07
N GLU A 174 -2.13 -9.14 -7.12
CA GLU A 174 -1.10 -9.66 -8.00
C GLU A 174 -0.79 -8.64 -9.09
N VAL A 175 0.47 -8.24 -9.18
CA VAL A 175 0.96 -7.30 -10.20
C VAL A 175 1.12 -8.08 -11.51
N VAL A 176 0.31 -7.73 -12.51
CA VAL A 176 0.35 -8.35 -13.84
C VAL A 176 1.20 -7.57 -14.83
N ASN A 177 1.36 -6.28 -14.60
CA ASN A 177 2.25 -5.38 -15.32
C ASN A 177 2.62 -4.17 -14.46
N TRP A 178 3.73 -3.54 -14.75
CA TRP A 178 4.05 -2.21 -14.24
C TRP A 178 4.77 -1.40 -15.31
N SER A 179 4.57 -0.11 -15.29
CA SER A 179 5.13 0.84 -16.25
C SER A 179 5.69 2.07 -15.56
N ALA A 180 6.69 2.67 -16.15
CA ALA A 180 7.34 3.85 -15.65
C ALA A 180 7.56 4.84 -16.80
N ASP A 181 7.41 6.14 -16.52
CA ASP A 181 7.79 7.21 -17.44
C ASP A 181 9.31 7.19 -17.66
N GLU A 182 9.75 7.39 -18.89
CA GLU A 182 11.17 7.35 -19.25
C GLU A 182 12.01 8.41 -18.50
N SER A 183 11.40 9.51 -18.08
CA SER A 183 12.07 10.58 -17.33
C SER A 183 12.61 10.14 -15.98
N ILE A 184 12.02 9.09 -15.38
CA ILE A 184 12.45 8.53 -14.09
C ILE A 184 13.38 7.34 -14.25
N LEU A 185 13.78 6.97 -15.45
CA LEU A 185 14.72 5.88 -15.68
C LEU A 185 16.18 6.37 -15.64
N ASN A 186 17.07 5.52 -15.12
CA ASN A 186 18.52 5.72 -15.22
C ASN A 186 19.06 5.23 -16.59
N ALA A 187 20.36 5.33 -16.80
CA ALA A 187 21.01 4.92 -18.05
C ALA A 187 20.88 3.40 -18.35
N ASP A 188 20.62 2.58 -17.34
CA ASP A 188 20.40 1.13 -17.48
C ASP A 188 18.91 0.78 -17.71
N GLY A 189 18.03 1.77 -17.84
CA GLY A 189 16.58 1.57 -18.01
C GLY A 189 15.87 1.13 -16.71
N LYS A 190 16.45 1.37 -15.54
CA LYS A 190 15.85 1.06 -14.24
C LYS A 190 15.29 2.32 -13.60
N VAL A 191 14.22 2.15 -12.82
CA VAL A 191 13.63 3.26 -12.04
C VAL A 191 14.69 3.84 -11.09
N ASP A 192 14.86 5.15 -11.17
CA ASP A 192 15.73 5.95 -10.32
C ASP A 192 14.88 6.71 -9.30
N LEU A 193 14.99 6.33 -8.03
CA LEU A 193 14.21 6.96 -6.96
C LEU A 193 14.58 8.43 -6.73
N VAL A 194 15.79 8.85 -7.09
CA VAL A 194 16.20 10.28 -7.01
C VAL A 194 15.47 11.10 -8.07
N LYS A 195 15.21 10.51 -9.24
CA LYS A 195 14.40 11.14 -10.29
C LYS A 195 12.91 11.08 -10.01
N LEU A 196 12.42 9.96 -9.46
CA LEU A 196 11.02 9.78 -9.09
C LEU A 196 10.62 10.72 -7.95
N ARG A 197 11.46 10.92 -6.95
CA ARG A 197 11.21 11.73 -5.74
C ARG A 197 9.91 11.37 -5.02
N PRO A 198 9.69 10.07 -4.67
CA PRO A 198 8.47 9.67 -4.01
C PRO A 198 8.39 10.30 -2.62
N ILE A 199 7.20 10.76 -2.22
CA ILE A 199 6.97 11.20 -0.85
C ILE A 199 6.70 9.99 0.06
N ILE A 200 7.04 10.15 1.33
CA ILE A 200 6.80 9.12 2.35
C ILE A 200 5.71 9.59 3.32
N PHE A 201 4.92 8.63 3.77
CA PHE A 201 3.94 8.86 4.81
C PHE A 201 4.62 8.84 6.19
N ASP A 202 4.40 9.90 6.96
CA ASP A 202 4.84 9.99 8.37
C ASP A 202 3.65 9.85 9.31
N SER A 203 3.50 8.66 9.90
CA SER A 203 2.45 8.40 10.88
C SER A 203 2.62 9.15 12.19
N SER A 204 3.81 9.68 12.48
CA SER A 204 4.08 10.43 13.72
C SER A 204 3.45 11.83 13.72
N ALA A 205 3.15 12.38 12.54
CA ALA A 205 2.48 13.66 12.38
C ALA A 205 0.97 13.62 12.70
N LEU A 206 0.41 12.43 12.98
CA LEU A 206 -1.00 12.23 13.31
C LEU A 206 -1.29 12.26 14.82
N ILE A 207 -0.31 12.62 15.66
CA ILE A 207 -0.40 12.66 17.14
C ILE A 207 -0.72 14.06 17.61
#